data_ff7b9d9cbd23795095355fdd084146f1
#
_entry.id   ff7b9d9cbd23795095355fdd084146f1
#
_cell.length_a   1.000
_cell.length_b   1.000
_cell.length_c   1.000
_cell.angle_alpha   90.00
_cell.angle_beta   90.00
_cell.angle_gamma   90.00
#
_symmetry.space_group_name_H-M   'P 1'
#
loop_
_entity.id
_entity.type
_entity.pdbx_description
1 polymer ?
#
loop_
_entity_poly.entity_id
_entity_poly.type
_entity_poly.pdbx_seq_one_letter_code
_entity_poly.pdbx_strand_id
1 'polypeptide(L)'
;MKELLNFPYRSQRDNYYNPSGSCNVTSVAMCLFWLGIRGNGAYVQLEDECYARCLDRGWSRHEAVGLQNLAESYPGIKDNFLSNGTLDDIRSAIDAGIPCVLHGYFTRFGHIIVVKGYDEHGFIVNDPWGEWHSSGYDTSVSGEGLHYSNHLIASKCSPESEQNPQNIWLHRIYKQ
;
A
#
# COMPACT_ATOMS: atom_id res chain seq x y z
N MET A 1 9.67 8.89 -16.24
CA MET A 1 9.14 8.83 -14.84
C MET A 1 7.72 9.35 -14.83
N LYS A 2 6.82 8.63 -14.18
CA LYS A 2 5.43 9.03 -13.95
C LYS A 2 5.10 8.87 -12.47
N GLU A 3 4.45 9.85 -11.86
CA GLU A 3 4.17 9.88 -10.43
C GLU A 3 2.85 10.61 -10.14
N LEU A 4 2.10 10.10 -9.19
CA LEU A 4 0.89 10.74 -8.66
C LEU A 4 1.31 11.91 -7.76
N LEU A 5 0.94 13.12 -8.16
CA LEU A 5 1.35 14.34 -7.47
C LEU A 5 0.59 14.53 -6.16
N ASN A 6 1.26 15.13 -5.18
CA ASN A 6 0.70 15.43 -3.86
C ASN A 6 0.15 14.19 -3.14
N PHE A 7 0.73 13.02 -3.41
CA PHE A 7 0.34 11.78 -2.74
C PHE A 7 0.87 11.81 -1.31
N PRO A 8 0.01 11.62 -0.28
CA PRO A 8 0.41 11.76 1.11
C PRO A 8 1.29 10.58 1.56
N TYR A 9 2.21 10.86 2.49
CA TYR A 9 2.92 9.83 3.24
C TYR A 9 2.33 9.70 4.65
N ARG A 10 2.22 8.47 5.13
CA ARG A 10 1.87 8.13 6.50
C ARG A 10 2.81 7.04 7.02
N SER A 11 3.37 7.27 8.21
CA SER A 11 4.13 6.24 8.92
C SER A 11 3.19 5.41 9.77
N GLN A 12 3.34 4.09 9.75
CA GLN A 12 2.59 3.23 10.69
C GLN A 12 3.11 3.34 12.12
N ARG A 13 4.35 3.81 12.29
CA ARG A 13 5.05 3.79 13.60
C ARG A 13 4.50 4.79 14.62
N ASP A 14 3.74 5.78 14.16
CA ASP A 14 3.05 6.75 15.01
C ASP A 14 1.56 6.45 15.19
N ASN A 15 1.07 5.32 14.67
CA ASN A 15 -0.30 4.89 14.84
C ASN A 15 -0.61 4.58 16.30
N TYR A 16 -1.80 4.95 16.74
CA TYR A 16 -2.30 4.60 18.06
C TYR A 16 -2.52 3.08 18.19
N TYR A 17 -3.10 2.47 17.14
CA TYR A 17 -3.36 1.04 17.10
C TYR A 17 -2.22 0.28 16.42
N ASN A 18 -1.61 -0.65 17.15
CA ASN A 18 -0.67 -1.64 16.65
C ASN A 18 0.41 -1.08 15.68
N PRO A 19 1.26 -0.14 16.12
CA PRO A 19 2.25 0.50 15.25
C PRO A 19 3.16 -0.49 14.51
N SER A 20 3.46 -1.64 15.10
CA SER A 20 4.35 -2.65 14.50
C SER A 20 3.65 -3.55 13.47
N GLY A 21 2.32 -3.56 13.39
CA GLY A 21 1.55 -4.46 12.53
C GLY A 21 0.44 -3.79 11.72
N SER A 22 0.49 -2.48 11.52
CA SER A 22 -0.57 -1.72 10.84
C SER A 22 -0.19 -1.17 9.45
N CYS A 23 0.84 -1.75 8.80
CA CYS A 23 1.23 -1.39 7.43
C CYS A 23 0.05 -1.46 6.45
N ASN A 24 -0.84 -2.41 6.63
CA ASN A 24 -2.02 -2.66 5.82
C ASN A 24 -3.00 -1.47 5.83
N VAL A 25 -3.52 -1.11 6.98
CA VAL A 25 -4.47 0.01 7.09
C VAL A 25 -3.80 1.36 6.81
N THR A 26 -2.52 1.52 7.14
CA THR A 26 -1.76 2.73 6.84
C THR A 26 -1.62 2.94 5.33
N SER A 27 -1.30 1.88 4.58
CA SER A 27 -1.21 1.93 3.12
C SER A 27 -2.55 2.25 2.47
N VAL A 28 -3.63 1.61 2.90
CA VAL A 28 -4.98 1.93 2.42
C VAL A 28 -5.37 3.37 2.76
N ALA A 29 -5.06 3.84 3.98
CA ALA A 29 -5.36 5.20 4.42
C ALA A 29 -4.65 6.28 3.58
N MET A 30 -3.40 6.04 3.13
CA MET A 30 -2.71 6.94 2.20
C MET A 30 -3.50 7.12 0.89
N CYS A 31 -3.99 6.02 0.32
CA CYS A 31 -4.82 6.06 -0.89
C CYS A 31 -6.14 6.79 -0.64
N LEU A 32 -6.84 6.45 0.44
CA LEU A 32 -8.11 7.08 0.82
C LEU A 32 -7.97 8.59 1.02
N PHE A 33 -6.91 9.01 1.74
CA PHE A 33 -6.66 10.43 2.00
C PHE A 33 -6.39 11.20 0.70
N TRP A 34 -5.61 10.62 -0.21
CA TRP A 34 -5.36 11.21 -1.53
C TRP A 34 -6.64 11.34 -2.36
N LEU A 35 -7.56 10.37 -2.25
CA LEU A 35 -8.88 10.38 -2.90
C LEU A 35 -9.90 11.31 -2.23
N GLY A 36 -9.50 12.04 -1.20
CA GLY A 36 -10.32 13.05 -0.54
C GLY A 36 -11.08 12.57 0.70
N ILE A 37 -10.86 11.34 1.16
CA ILE A 37 -11.42 10.84 2.41
C ILE A 37 -10.64 11.46 3.59
N ARG A 38 -11.39 11.99 4.57
CA ARG A 38 -10.81 12.66 5.75
C ARG A 38 -11.17 11.98 7.07
N GLY A 39 -11.93 10.88 7.00
CA GLY A 39 -12.47 10.21 8.18
C GLY A 39 -13.70 10.90 8.77
N ASN A 40 -14.17 10.38 9.87
CA ASN A 40 -15.37 10.85 10.58
C ASN A 40 -15.05 11.85 11.74
N GLY A 41 -13.78 12.16 11.93
CA GLY A 41 -13.32 13.07 12.98
C GLY A 41 -13.22 12.46 14.39
N ALA A 42 -13.52 11.17 14.55
CA ALA A 42 -13.40 10.48 15.85
C ALA A 42 -11.94 10.11 16.19
N TYR A 43 -11.08 10.08 15.20
CA TYR A 43 -9.66 9.72 15.33
C TYR A 43 -8.77 10.83 14.80
N VAL A 44 -7.59 10.99 15.39
CA VAL A 44 -6.60 11.98 14.95
C VAL A 44 -6.04 11.63 13.59
N GLN A 45 -5.83 10.34 13.35
CA GLN A 45 -5.28 9.82 12.10
C GLN A 45 -6.30 8.91 11.40
N LEU A 46 -6.38 9.00 10.06
CA LEU A 46 -7.29 8.17 9.25
C LEU A 46 -6.95 6.69 9.35
N GLU A 47 -5.67 6.35 9.44
CA GLU A 47 -5.20 4.96 9.59
C GLU A 47 -5.71 4.30 10.88
N ASP A 48 -5.85 5.06 11.97
CA ASP A 48 -6.44 4.56 13.21
C ASP A 48 -7.96 4.35 13.08
N GLU A 49 -8.65 5.23 12.36
CA GLU A 49 -10.06 5.00 12.00
C GLU A 49 -10.21 3.73 11.15
N CYS A 50 -9.33 3.54 10.15
CA CYS A 50 -9.33 2.34 9.32
C CYS A 50 -9.12 1.08 10.16
N TYR A 51 -8.20 1.12 11.12
CA TYR A 51 -7.96 0.01 12.04
C TYR A 51 -9.19 -0.32 12.87
N ALA A 52 -9.76 0.69 13.52
CA ALA A 52 -10.98 0.52 14.34
C ALA A 52 -12.15 -0.01 13.51
N ARG A 53 -12.30 0.49 12.28
CA ARG A 53 -13.36 0.04 11.36
C ARG A 53 -13.22 -1.43 11.00
N CYS A 54 -12.00 -1.92 10.79
CA CYS A 54 -11.76 -3.35 10.57
C CYS A 54 -12.14 -4.18 11.81
N LEU A 55 -11.78 -3.72 13.01
CA LEU A 55 -12.15 -4.40 14.25
C LEU A 55 -13.66 -4.48 14.42
N ASP A 56 -14.35 -3.35 14.27
CA ASP A 56 -15.82 -3.25 14.47
C ASP A 56 -16.60 -4.11 13.48
N ARG A 57 -16.07 -4.29 12.27
CA ARG A 57 -16.71 -5.07 11.20
C ARG A 57 -16.24 -6.52 11.13
N GLY A 58 -15.24 -6.91 11.92
CA GLY A 58 -14.66 -8.25 11.89
C GLY A 58 -13.89 -8.55 10.60
N TRP A 59 -13.35 -7.53 9.94
CA TRP A 59 -12.53 -7.69 8.72
C TRP A 59 -11.07 -7.93 9.09
N SER A 60 -10.49 -8.99 8.52
CA SER A 60 -9.06 -9.27 8.69
C SER A 60 -8.22 -8.27 7.88
N ARG A 61 -7.34 -7.54 8.57
CA ARG A 61 -6.38 -6.63 7.94
C ARG A 61 -5.26 -7.35 7.20
N HIS A 62 -5.12 -8.65 7.43
CA HIS A 62 -4.10 -9.50 6.83
C HIS A 62 -4.58 -10.20 5.56
N GLU A 63 -5.85 -10.07 5.23
CA GLU A 63 -6.46 -10.68 4.04
C GLU A 63 -6.85 -9.60 3.03
N ALA A 64 -6.65 -9.91 1.74
CA ALA A 64 -6.99 -8.98 0.66
C ALA A 64 -8.46 -8.55 0.70
N VAL A 65 -9.39 -9.49 0.94
CA VAL A 65 -10.82 -9.19 1.03
C VAL A 65 -11.15 -8.23 2.19
N GLY A 66 -10.42 -8.33 3.30
CA GLY A 66 -10.60 -7.42 4.44
C GLY A 66 -10.19 -6.00 4.10
N LEU A 67 -9.08 -5.83 3.39
CA LEU A 67 -8.63 -4.51 2.93
C LEU A 67 -9.52 -3.94 1.82
N GLN A 68 -10.02 -4.79 0.92
CA GLN A 68 -11.01 -4.39 -0.08
C GLN A 68 -12.30 -3.89 0.57
N ASN A 69 -12.84 -4.64 1.52
CA ASN A 69 -14.02 -4.23 2.29
C ASN A 69 -13.78 -2.91 3.03
N LEU A 70 -12.59 -2.73 3.61
CA LEU A 70 -12.20 -1.48 4.27
C LEU A 70 -12.27 -0.30 3.29
N ALA A 71 -11.58 -0.41 2.16
CA ALA A 71 -11.54 0.67 1.15
C ALA A 71 -12.96 1.00 0.65
N GLU A 72 -13.72 0.00 0.26
CA GLU A 72 -15.08 0.16 -0.28
C GLU A 72 -16.13 0.57 0.75
N SER A 73 -15.80 0.53 2.04
CA SER A 73 -16.68 1.05 3.10
C SER A 73 -16.76 2.58 3.14
N TYR A 74 -15.90 3.27 2.40
CA TYR A 74 -15.93 4.73 2.27
C TYR A 74 -16.71 5.13 1.02
N PRO A 75 -17.51 6.22 1.08
CA PRO A 75 -18.38 6.61 -0.02
C PRO A 75 -17.64 6.87 -1.33
N GLY A 76 -18.08 6.23 -2.42
CA GLY A 76 -17.53 6.42 -3.76
C GLY A 76 -16.17 5.76 -4.00
N ILE A 77 -15.64 5.01 -3.04
CA ILE A 77 -14.36 4.31 -3.19
C ILE A 77 -14.60 2.89 -3.73
N LYS A 78 -13.73 2.49 -4.64
CA LYS A 78 -13.64 1.14 -5.20
C LYS A 78 -12.23 0.60 -5.10
N ASP A 79 -12.13 -0.70 -4.93
CA ASP A 79 -10.87 -1.43 -4.94
C ASP A 79 -10.93 -2.59 -5.94
N ASN A 80 -10.22 -2.44 -7.03
CA ASN A 80 -10.09 -3.50 -8.02
C ASN A 80 -8.86 -4.35 -7.68
N PHE A 81 -9.07 -5.38 -6.86
CA PHE A 81 -8.01 -6.30 -6.42
C PHE A 81 -7.68 -7.34 -7.48
N LEU A 82 -6.39 -7.57 -7.70
CA LEU A 82 -5.85 -8.68 -8.49
C LEU A 82 -5.02 -9.61 -7.59
N SER A 83 -5.25 -10.91 -7.70
CA SER A 83 -4.39 -11.93 -7.07
C SER A 83 -3.28 -12.44 -8.01
N ASN A 84 -3.34 -12.05 -9.26
CA ASN A 84 -2.42 -12.43 -10.35
C ASN A 84 -1.85 -11.20 -11.06
N GLY A 85 -1.65 -10.10 -10.33
CA GLY A 85 -1.10 -8.86 -10.86
C GLY A 85 0.33 -9.01 -11.35
N THR A 86 0.70 -8.13 -12.27
CA THR A 86 2.04 -8.04 -12.87
C THR A 86 2.64 -6.65 -12.63
N LEU A 87 3.93 -6.46 -12.90
CA LEU A 87 4.56 -5.14 -12.89
C LEU A 87 3.90 -4.18 -13.89
N ASP A 88 3.42 -4.70 -15.02
CA ASP A 88 2.73 -3.88 -16.04
C ASP A 88 1.32 -3.48 -15.59
N ASP A 89 0.64 -4.28 -14.80
CA ASP A 89 -0.62 -3.89 -14.18
C ASP A 89 -0.44 -2.72 -13.21
N ILE A 90 0.67 -2.71 -12.47
CA ILE A 90 1.01 -1.59 -11.57
C ILE A 90 1.24 -0.32 -12.41
N ARG A 91 2.06 -0.40 -13.47
CA ARG A 91 2.32 0.74 -14.37
C ARG A 91 1.03 1.27 -14.99
N SER A 92 0.20 0.36 -15.50
CA SER A 92 -1.09 0.71 -16.13
C SER A 92 -2.03 1.41 -15.15
N ALA A 93 -2.06 0.99 -13.89
CA ALA A 93 -2.84 1.66 -12.84
C ALA A 93 -2.32 3.08 -12.58
N ILE A 94 -1.00 3.27 -12.44
CA ILE A 94 -0.39 4.60 -12.28
C ILE A 94 -0.67 5.48 -13.51
N ASP A 95 -0.62 4.92 -14.72
CA ASP A 95 -0.98 5.63 -15.94
C ASP A 95 -2.43 6.11 -15.96
N ALA A 96 -3.32 5.36 -15.36
CA ALA A 96 -4.72 5.73 -15.18
C ALA A 96 -4.97 6.66 -13.97
N GLY A 97 -3.90 7.07 -13.25
CA GLY A 97 -4.03 7.91 -12.06
C GLY A 97 -4.50 7.15 -10.81
N ILE A 98 -4.23 5.86 -10.72
CA ILE A 98 -4.70 4.99 -9.64
C ILE A 98 -3.51 4.50 -8.82
N PRO A 99 -3.42 4.82 -7.51
CA PRO A 99 -2.41 4.26 -6.62
C PRO A 99 -2.62 2.77 -6.41
N CYS A 100 -1.52 2.06 -6.12
CA CYS A 100 -1.52 0.64 -5.92
C CYS A 100 -1.03 0.28 -4.51
N VAL A 101 -1.74 -0.62 -3.83
CA VAL A 101 -1.28 -1.21 -2.57
C VAL A 101 -0.81 -2.64 -2.86
N LEU A 102 0.44 -2.93 -2.51
CA LEU A 102 1.08 -4.21 -2.77
C LEU A 102 1.30 -4.98 -1.48
N HIS A 103 0.99 -6.28 -1.52
CA HIS A 103 1.44 -7.23 -0.52
C HIS A 103 2.81 -7.79 -0.91
N GLY A 104 3.72 -7.93 0.05
CA GLY A 104 5.05 -8.48 -0.21
C GLY A 104 5.68 -9.10 1.02
N TYR A 105 6.83 -9.74 0.81
CA TYR A 105 7.64 -10.34 1.87
C TYR A 105 8.94 -9.56 2.10
N PHE A 106 8.80 -8.25 2.31
CA PHE A 106 9.88 -7.38 2.77
C PHE A 106 10.36 -7.74 4.17
N THR A 107 9.46 -8.35 4.95
CA THR A 107 9.76 -9.03 6.22
C THR A 107 9.27 -10.48 6.13
N ARG A 108 9.78 -11.35 7.01
CA ARG A 108 9.34 -12.75 7.07
C ARG A 108 7.84 -12.92 7.39
N PHE A 109 7.22 -11.91 7.98
CA PHE A 109 5.80 -11.91 8.36
C PHE A 109 4.89 -11.26 7.30
N GLY A 110 5.49 -10.79 6.21
CA GLY A 110 4.79 -9.98 5.22
C GLY A 110 4.84 -8.49 5.55
N HIS A 111 4.62 -7.67 4.53
CA HIS A 111 4.55 -6.23 4.63
C HIS A 111 3.74 -5.66 3.47
N ILE A 112 3.16 -4.49 3.67
CA ILE A 112 2.32 -3.84 2.67
C ILE A 112 2.82 -2.42 2.44
N ILE A 113 3.00 -2.06 1.17
CA ILE A 113 3.48 -0.77 0.72
C ILE A 113 2.53 -0.14 -0.30
N VAL A 114 2.71 1.15 -0.58
CA VAL A 114 1.97 1.85 -1.65
C VAL A 114 2.92 2.22 -2.78
N VAL A 115 2.52 1.93 -4.01
CA VAL A 115 3.15 2.45 -5.21
C VAL A 115 2.37 3.66 -5.69
N LYS A 116 3.08 4.77 -5.89
CA LYS A 116 2.53 6.06 -6.38
C LYS A 116 3.18 6.54 -7.67
N GLY A 117 4.15 5.83 -8.19
CA GLY A 117 4.84 6.20 -9.42
C GLY A 117 5.78 5.11 -9.92
N TYR A 118 6.37 5.36 -11.09
CA TYR A 118 7.37 4.46 -11.68
C TYR A 118 8.27 5.17 -12.70
N ASP A 119 9.40 4.54 -12.99
CA ASP A 119 10.26 4.82 -14.14
C ASP A 119 10.70 3.52 -14.82
N GLU A 120 11.68 3.59 -15.71
CA GLU A 120 12.19 2.40 -16.42
C GLU A 120 12.91 1.41 -15.50
N HIS A 121 13.43 1.86 -14.35
CA HIS A 121 14.23 1.06 -13.42
C HIS A 121 13.46 0.51 -12.23
N GLY A 122 12.30 1.11 -11.92
CA GLY A 122 11.54 0.69 -10.74
C GLY A 122 10.31 1.52 -10.45
N PHE A 123 9.93 1.50 -9.19
CA PHE A 123 8.71 2.10 -8.69
C PHE A 123 9.01 3.12 -7.59
N ILE A 124 8.23 4.19 -7.57
CA ILE A 124 8.24 5.19 -6.50
C ILE A 124 7.20 4.74 -5.46
N VAL A 125 7.68 4.44 -4.26
CA VAL A 125 6.87 3.86 -3.21
C VAL A 125 6.80 4.73 -1.97
N ASN A 126 5.70 4.63 -1.25
CA ASN A 126 5.58 5.03 0.14
C ASN A 126 5.55 3.76 0.99
N ASP A 127 6.60 3.56 1.78
CA ASP A 127 6.71 2.42 2.69
C ASP A 127 6.41 2.89 4.13
N PRO A 128 5.32 2.43 4.75
CA PRO A 128 4.90 2.95 6.05
C PRO A 128 5.86 2.59 7.20
N TRP A 129 6.81 1.66 7.00
CA TRP A 129 7.75 1.25 8.04
C TRP A 129 9.09 2.00 8.00
N GLY A 130 9.55 2.39 6.81
CA GLY A 130 10.86 3.01 6.58
C GLY A 130 11.44 2.54 5.26
N GLU A 131 12.76 2.54 5.10
CA GLU A 131 13.42 2.08 3.88
C GLU A 131 13.95 0.65 4.01
N TRP A 132 13.56 -0.21 3.09
CA TRP A 132 14.04 -1.59 3.05
C TRP A 132 15.43 -1.68 2.42
N HIS A 133 16.33 -2.43 3.09
CA HIS A 133 17.63 -2.83 2.58
C HIS A 133 17.81 -4.35 2.78
N SER A 134 18.74 -4.96 2.06
CA SER A 134 19.04 -6.39 2.21
C SER A 134 19.51 -6.76 3.63
N SER A 135 20.03 -5.80 4.38
CA SER A 135 20.42 -5.94 5.78
C SER A 135 19.28 -5.70 6.79
N GLY A 136 18.12 -5.32 6.33
CA GLY A 136 16.95 -4.98 7.15
C GLY A 136 16.41 -3.58 6.88
N TYR A 137 15.38 -3.19 7.62
CA TYR A 137 14.78 -1.86 7.50
C TYR A 137 15.60 -0.78 8.20
N ASP A 138 15.80 0.34 7.53
CA ASP A 138 16.19 1.59 8.16
C ASP A 138 14.94 2.40 8.53
N THR A 139 14.66 2.45 9.83
CA THR A 139 13.52 3.18 10.38
C THR A 139 13.87 4.59 10.83
N SER A 140 15.12 5.01 10.68
CA SER A 140 15.56 6.37 10.96
C SER A 140 15.28 7.34 9.83
N VAL A 141 15.01 6.82 8.63
CA VAL A 141 14.64 7.60 7.46
C VAL A 141 13.14 7.50 7.17
N SER A 142 12.63 8.50 6.45
CA SER A 142 11.25 8.47 5.97
C SER A 142 11.09 7.40 4.89
N GLY A 143 9.97 6.68 4.93
CA GLY A 143 9.58 5.79 3.84
C GLY A 143 8.88 6.49 2.67
N GLU A 144 8.91 7.82 2.61
CA GLU A 144 8.25 8.60 1.58
C GLU A 144 9.04 8.65 0.28
N GLY A 145 8.39 8.32 -0.84
CA GLY A 145 8.96 8.53 -2.18
C GLY A 145 10.22 7.73 -2.45
N LEU A 146 10.37 6.55 -1.87
CA LEU A 146 11.52 5.68 -2.07
C LEU A 146 11.51 5.07 -3.48
N HIS A 147 12.68 4.86 -4.05
CA HIS A 147 12.81 4.14 -5.31
C HIS A 147 13.15 2.66 -5.05
N TYR A 148 12.18 1.79 -5.27
CA TYR A 148 12.36 0.33 -5.22
C TYR A 148 12.47 -0.23 -6.64
N SER A 149 13.58 -0.91 -6.93
CA SER A 149 13.85 -1.43 -8.28
C SER A 149 12.78 -2.43 -8.74
N ASN A 150 12.67 -2.60 -10.07
CA ASN A 150 11.82 -3.66 -10.65
C ASN A 150 12.14 -5.03 -10.07
N HIS A 151 13.44 -5.33 -9.90
CA HIS A 151 13.92 -6.57 -9.29
C HIS A 151 13.46 -6.71 -7.84
N LEU A 152 13.56 -5.65 -7.02
CA LEU A 152 13.13 -5.70 -5.63
C LEU A 152 11.63 -5.96 -5.52
N ILE A 153 10.80 -5.23 -6.26
CA ILE A 153 9.35 -5.45 -6.24
C ILE A 153 9.01 -6.86 -6.73
N ALA A 154 9.61 -7.32 -7.81
CA ALA A 154 9.39 -8.67 -8.33
C ALA A 154 9.78 -9.75 -7.30
N SER A 155 10.93 -9.61 -6.65
CA SER A 155 11.42 -10.60 -5.68
C SER A 155 10.61 -10.64 -4.38
N LYS A 156 10.05 -9.51 -3.94
CA LYS A 156 9.30 -9.42 -2.68
C LYS A 156 7.80 -9.60 -2.84
N CYS A 157 7.24 -9.18 -3.96
CA CYS A 157 5.79 -9.18 -4.17
C CYS A 157 5.30 -10.32 -5.07
N SER A 158 6.20 -10.96 -5.83
CA SER A 158 5.86 -12.15 -6.63
C SER A 158 6.63 -13.36 -6.11
N PRO A 159 5.96 -14.32 -5.49
CA PRO A 159 6.64 -15.52 -4.95
C PRO A 159 7.13 -16.50 -6.02
N GLU A 160 6.69 -16.35 -7.28
CA GLU A 160 6.89 -17.41 -8.27
C GLU A 160 8.11 -17.23 -9.18
N SER A 161 8.50 -16.01 -9.54
CA SER A 161 9.70 -15.79 -10.37
C SER A 161 10.04 -14.32 -10.55
N GLU A 162 11.30 -13.96 -10.26
CA GLU A 162 11.84 -12.64 -10.56
C GLU A 162 11.92 -12.37 -12.08
N GLN A 163 12.02 -13.43 -12.91
CA GLN A 163 12.12 -13.30 -14.36
C GLN A 163 10.77 -13.11 -15.05
N ASN A 164 9.71 -13.61 -14.42
CA ASN A 164 8.34 -13.46 -14.89
C ASN A 164 7.42 -13.18 -13.70
N PRO A 165 7.49 -11.97 -13.14
CA PRO A 165 6.74 -11.61 -11.94
C PRO A 165 5.25 -11.60 -12.23
N GLN A 166 4.56 -12.63 -11.73
CA GLN A 166 3.12 -12.82 -11.77
C GLN A 166 2.59 -13.08 -10.36
N ASN A 167 1.28 -13.04 -10.22
CA ASN A 167 0.62 -13.32 -8.94
C ASN A 167 0.96 -12.31 -7.83
N ILE A 168 1.24 -11.06 -8.21
CA ILE A 168 1.33 -9.95 -7.26
C ILE A 168 -0.07 -9.66 -6.73
N TRP A 169 -0.21 -9.66 -5.42
CA TRP A 169 -1.44 -9.20 -4.77
C TRP A 169 -1.47 -7.69 -4.78
N LEU A 170 -2.37 -7.15 -5.60
CA LEU A 170 -2.41 -5.77 -6.02
C LEU A 170 -3.80 -5.18 -5.82
N HIS A 171 -3.94 -4.24 -4.90
CA HIS A 171 -5.12 -3.39 -4.77
C HIS A 171 -4.97 -2.15 -5.65
N ARG A 172 -5.99 -1.83 -6.42
CA ARG A 172 -6.09 -0.60 -7.22
C ARG A 172 -7.26 0.19 -6.70
N ILE A 173 -6.96 1.20 -5.86
CA ILE A 173 -7.98 1.95 -5.10
C ILE A 173 -8.26 3.26 -5.82
N TYR A 174 -9.51 3.48 -6.19
CA TYR A 174 -9.93 4.67 -6.94
C TYR A 174 -11.29 5.19 -6.48
N LYS A 175 -11.61 6.40 -6.90
CA LYS A 175 -12.92 7.01 -6.67
C LYS A 175 -13.77 6.91 -7.92
N GLN A 176 -14.97 6.39 -7.76
CA GLN A 176 -15.98 6.29 -8.82
C GLN A 176 -16.80 7.58 -8.92
#